data_db3a957febc1234d385b915e62e0b882
#
_entry.id   db3a957febc1234d385b915e62e0b882
#
_cell.length_a   1.000
_cell.length_b   1.000
_cell.length_c   1.000
_cell.angle_alpha   90.00
_cell.angle_beta   90.00
_cell.angle_gamma   90.00
#
_symmetry.space_group_name_H-M   'P 1'
#
loop_
_entity.id
_entity.type
_entity.pdbx_description
1 polymer ?
#
loop_
_entity_poly.entity_id
_entity_poly.type
_entity_poly.pdbx_seq_one_letter_code
_entity_poly.pdbx_strand_id
1 'polypeptide(L)'
;MDRRNFLSSSLAASALSLATAGDLLAQAGSAVNSVPEYMDLRRYHLASGPGVKLTSDFFADALIPALNRLGIGPVGAFSVYFGPDSPSYYLLMPSLKLETLVTADLELAKDDVFMKAAAPFWDAPAAAPPYIRIESSLLRAFPGYPKVTPPASAATKGKRIYQLRQYQSPTNMDHVRKVEMFHNGEFRFFAKAGATGVFYADTLVGPNLPNLTYMLSFPDMTALEADWEKFSADPDWKKLSADARFKLDPPTVSNITSLVLRPLACSQV
;
A
#
# COMPACT_ATOMS: atom_id res chain seq x y z
N MET A 1 -12.06 -14.11 -53.93
CA MET A 1 -11.88 -13.53 -52.56
C MET A 1 -13.22 -12.97 -52.14
N ASP A 2 -13.83 -13.61 -51.15
CA ASP A 2 -15.22 -13.41 -50.80
C ASP A 2 -15.37 -12.23 -49.81
N ARG A 3 -16.15 -11.21 -50.22
CA ARG A 3 -16.40 -9.98 -49.45
C ARG A 3 -17.09 -10.23 -48.06
N ARG A 4 -17.60 -11.40 -47.84
CA ARG A 4 -18.26 -11.79 -46.59
C ARG A 4 -17.27 -12.05 -45.44
N ASN A 5 -16.06 -12.50 -45.72
CA ASN A 5 -15.06 -12.80 -44.68
C ASN A 5 -14.30 -11.56 -44.17
N PHE A 6 -14.34 -10.44 -44.90
CA PHE A 6 -13.68 -9.20 -44.43
C PHE A 6 -14.50 -8.44 -43.40
N LEU A 7 -15.83 -8.51 -43.48
CA LEU A 7 -16.73 -7.82 -42.54
C LEU A 7 -16.83 -8.55 -41.18
N SER A 8 -16.64 -9.89 -41.12
CA SER A 8 -16.65 -10.63 -39.86
C SER A 8 -15.39 -10.44 -39.02
N SER A 9 -14.24 -10.21 -39.62
CA SER A 9 -12.98 -9.96 -38.94
C SER A 9 -12.88 -8.53 -38.32
N SER A 10 -13.51 -7.55 -38.97
CA SER A 10 -13.52 -6.18 -38.43
C SER A 10 -14.50 -5.94 -37.29
N LEU A 11 -15.57 -6.71 -37.21
CA LEU A 11 -16.52 -6.65 -36.10
C LEU A 11 -15.98 -7.31 -34.81
N ALA A 12 -15.16 -8.36 -34.94
CA ALA A 12 -14.55 -9.03 -33.79
C ALA A 12 -13.47 -8.15 -33.10
N ALA A 13 -12.69 -7.39 -33.89
CA ALA A 13 -11.69 -6.46 -33.36
C ALA A 13 -12.30 -5.25 -32.64
N SER A 14 -13.47 -4.77 -33.12
CA SER A 14 -14.18 -3.64 -32.50
C SER A 14 -14.91 -4.03 -31.21
N ALA A 15 -15.35 -5.29 -31.06
CA ALA A 15 -15.99 -5.78 -29.85
C ALA A 15 -14.99 -5.96 -28.69
N LEU A 16 -13.73 -6.37 -28.98
CA LEU A 16 -12.71 -6.50 -27.93
C LEU A 16 -12.27 -5.14 -27.37
N SER A 17 -12.19 -4.10 -28.21
CA SER A 17 -11.80 -2.75 -27.75
C SER A 17 -12.91 -2.06 -26.95
N LEU A 18 -14.18 -2.39 -27.18
CA LEU A 18 -15.33 -1.87 -26.40
C LEU A 18 -15.47 -2.53 -25.02
N ALA A 19 -15.13 -3.82 -24.89
CA ALA A 19 -15.15 -4.51 -23.61
C ALA A 19 -14.09 -3.96 -22.62
N THR A 20 -12.88 -3.66 -23.12
CA THR A 20 -11.82 -3.08 -22.26
C THR A 20 -12.10 -1.64 -21.83
N ALA A 21 -12.77 -0.83 -22.66
CA ALA A 21 -13.17 0.53 -22.28
C ALA A 21 -14.36 0.52 -21.29
N GLY A 22 -15.27 -0.43 -21.44
CA GLY A 22 -16.41 -0.60 -20.53
C GLY A 22 -15.99 -1.04 -19.13
N ASP A 23 -15.02 -1.96 -19.01
CA ASP A 23 -14.49 -2.43 -17.74
C ASP A 23 -13.69 -1.33 -17.00
N LEU A 24 -12.94 -0.50 -17.73
CA LEU A 24 -12.23 0.64 -17.15
C LEU A 24 -13.19 1.74 -16.65
N LEU A 25 -14.29 1.99 -17.39
CA LEU A 25 -15.32 2.95 -16.97
C LEU A 25 -16.17 2.40 -15.81
N ALA A 26 -16.46 1.10 -15.79
CA ALA A 26 -17.17 0.45 -14.68
C ALA A 26 -16.33 0.44 -13.39
N GLN A 27 -15.01 0.23 -13.49
CA GLN A 27 -14.10 0.31 -12.35
C GLN A 27 -13.96 1.75 -11.81
N ALA A 28 -13.92 2.76 -12.68
CA ALA A 28 -13.91 4.17 -12.28
C ALA A 28 -15.23 4.60 -11.64
N GLY A 29 -16.38 4.10 -12.13
CA GLY A 29 -17.70 4.40 -11.59
C GLY A 29 -17.99 3.72 -10.24
N SER A 30 -17.44 2.54 -9.98
CA SER A 30 -17.62 1.81 -8.72
C SER A 30 -16.74 2.35 -7.56
N ALA A 31 -15.64 3.03 -7.86
CA ALA A 31 -14.76 3.61 -6.85
C ALA A 31 -15.39 4.84 -6.14
N VAL A 32 -16.31 5.55 -6.80
CA VAL A 32 -16.90 6.80 -6.27
C VAL A 32 -17.87 6.57 -5.10
N ASN A 33 -18.39 5.33 -4.91
CA ASN A 33 -19.35 5.00 -3.87
C ASN A 33 -18.85 4.01 -2.80
N SER A 34 -17.57 3.61 -2.85
CA SER A 34 -17.02 2.69 -1.84
C SER A 34 -16.53 3.46 -0.61
N VAL A 35 -16.87 2.95 0.58
CA VAL A 35 -16.38 3.51 1.85
C VAL A 35 -14.86 3.30 1.94
N PRO A 36 -14.06 4.36 2.17
CA PRO A 36 -12.62 4.21 2.35
C PRO A 36 -12.27 3.34 3.56
N GLU A 37 -11.33 2.42 3.37
CA GLU A 37 -10.76 1.61 4.44
C GLU A 37 -9.92 2.45 5.40
N TYR A 38 -9.89 2.03 6.66
CA TYR A 38 -8.83 2.38 7.60
C TYR A 38 -7.70 1.35 7.48
N MET A 39 -6.49 1.75 7.81
CA MET A 39 -5.32 0.87 7.83
C MET A 39 -4.49 1.15 9.08
N ASP A 40 -4.09 0.10 9.78
CA ASP A 40 -3.01 0.17 10.76
C ASP A 40 -1.71 -0.26 10.05
N LEU A 41 -0.78 0.67 9.90
CA LEU A 41 0.56 0.42 9.37
C LEU A 41 1.52 0.31 10.55
N ARG A 42 1.86 -0.92 10.92
CA ARG A 42 2.81 -1.20 12.01
C ARG A 42 4.22 -1.38 11.48
N ARG A 43 5.18 -0.88 12.25
CA ARG A 43 6.59 -1.14 12.06
C ARG A 43 7.14 -1.87 13.27
N TYR A 44 7.75 -3.02 13.02
CA TYR A 44 8.46 -3.81 14.02
C TYR A 44 9.96 -3.55 13.87
N HIS A 45 10.55 -2.90 14.87
CA HIS A 45 12.00 -2.72 14.97
C HIS A 45 12.61 -3.99 15.54
N LEU A 46 13.50 -4.64 14.80
CA LEU A 46 14.08 -5.93 15.18
C LEU A 46 15.57 -5.77 15.49
N ALA A 47 16.05 -6.57 16.43
CA ALA A 47 17.47 -6.81 16.55
C ALA A 47 17.89 -7.89 15.54
N SER A 48 19.12 -7.80 15.01
CA SER A 48 19.68 -8.89 14.20
C SER A 48 19.81 -10.17 15.03
N GLY A 49 19.40 -11.31 14.43
CA GLY A 49 19.47 -12.59 15.11
C GLY A 49 18.15 -13.37 15.09
N PRO A 50 17.92 -14.25 16.09
CA PRO A 50 16.77 -15.18 16.10
C PRO A 50 15.40 -14.49 16.08
N GLY A 51 15.27 -13.29 16.63
CA GLY A 51 14.03 -12.50 16.68
C GLY A 51 13.46 -12.21 15.27
N VAL A 52 14.31 -12.07 14.26
CA VAL A 52 13.90 -11.84 12.86
C VAL A 52 13.05 -13.02 12.35
N LYS A 53 13.55 -14.25 12.52
CA LYS A 53 12.80 -15.46 12.14
C LYS A 53 11.56 -15.65 13.00
N LEU A 54 11.69 -15.51 14.30
CA LEU A 54 10.56 -15.65 15.23
C LEU A 54 9.42 -14.68 14.89
N THR A 55 9.73 -13.44 14.51
CA THR A 55 8.71 -12.47 14.09
C THR A 55 8.05 -12.86 12.77
N SER A 56 8.81 -13.36 11.79
CA SER A 56 8.22 -13.83 10.51
C SER A 56 7.35 -15.04 10.68
N ASP A 57 7.74 -16.00 11.52
CA ASP A 57 6.94 -17.19 11.85
C ASP A 57 5.66 -16.79 12.60
N PHE A 58 5.76 -15.89 13.57
CA PHE A 58 4.60 -15.33 14.27
C PHE A 58 3.59 -14.68 13.30
N PHE A 59 4.07 -13.90 12.32
CA PHE A 59 3.18 -13.33 11.30
C PHE A 59 2.49 -14.39 10.48
N ALA A 60 3.23 -15.43 10.04
CA ALA A 60 2.72 -16.47 9.17
C ALA A 60 1.74 -17.41 9.87
N ASP A 61 2.10 -17.87 11.08
CA ASP A 61 1.45 -19.01 11.71
C ASP A 61 0.40 -18.61 12.75
N ALA A 62 0.49 -17.37 13.29
CA ALA A 62 -0.42 -16.89 14.32
C ALA A 62 -1.17 -15.62 13.89
N LEU A 63 -0.46 -14.52 13.63
CA LEU A 63 -1.06 -13.20 13.54
C LEU A 63 -1.96 -13.04 12.31
N ILE A 64 -1.47 -13.29 11.09
CA ILE A 64 -2.25 -13.10 9.85
C ILE A 64 -3.49 -13.99 9.83
N PRO A 65 -3.43 -15.29 10.16
CA PRO A 65 -4.63 -16.13 10.25
C PRO A 65 -5.66 -15.58 11.26
N ALA A 66 -5.22 -15.06 12.40
CA ALA A 66 -6.11 -14.51 13.42
C ALA A 66 -6.72 -13.16 13.00
N LEU A 67 -5.94 -12.26 12.40
CA LEU A 67 -6.44 -11.00 11.84
C LEU A 67 -7.51 -11.25 10.76
N ASN A 68 -7.30 -12.25 9.89
CA ASN A 68 -8.30 -12.63 8.89
C ASN A 68 -9.61 -13.12 9.53
N ARG A 69 -9.56 -13.82 10.68
CA ARG A 69 -10.78 -14.18 11.44
C ARG A 69 -11.51 -12.98 12.00
N LEU A 70 -10.81 -11.91 12.33
CA LEU A 70 -11.39 -10.63 12.75
C LEU A 70 -11.92 -9.78 11.56
N GLY A 71 -11.77 -10.27 10.31
CA GLY A 71 -12.15 -9.53 9.10
C GLY A 71 -11.17 -8.41 8.73
N ILE A 72 -9.92 -8.49 9.20
CA ILE A 72 -8.82 -7.60 8.82
C ILE A 72 -8.04 -8.25 7.68
N GLY A 73 -7.98 -7.60 6.53
CA GLY A 73 -7.26 -8.13 5.37
C GLY A 73 -7.70 -7.53 4.04
N PRO A 74 -6.88 -7.72 2.98
CA PRO A 74 -5.66 -8.54 2.92
C PRO A 74 -4.49 -7.95 3.70
N VAL A 75 -3.82 -8.75 4.53
CA VAL A 75 -2.70 -8.30 5.36
C VAL A 75 -1.40 -8.30 4.57
N GLY A 76 -0.75 -7.14 4.48
CA GLY A 76 0.58 -7.01 3.91
C GLY A 76 1.65 -7.20 4.98
N ALA A 77 2.65 -8.06 4.72
CA ALA A 77 3.80 -8.25 5.59
C ALA A 77 5.09 -8.10 4.78
N PHE A 78 5.99 -7.22 5.22
CA PHE A 78 7.15 -6.81 4.44
C PHE A 78 8.41 -6.71 5.29
N SER A 79 9.57 -6.98 4.68
CA SER A 79 10.89 -6.64 5.22
C SER A 79 11.45 -5.40 4.52
N VAL A 80 12.23 -4.59 5.23
CA VAL A 80 12.98 -3.48 4.62
C VAL A 80 14.06 -4.07 3.72
N TYR A 81 14.08 -3.64 2.45
CA TYR A 81 15.12 -3.98 1.49
C TYR A 81 16.15 -2.86 1.37
N PHE A 82 15.66 -1.62 1.21
CA PHE A 82 16.48 -0.40 1.32
C PHE A 82 15.75 0.63 2.16
N GLY A 83 16.41 1.15 3.18
CA GLY A 83 15.89 2.15 4.09
C GLY A 83 16.62 2.12 5.43
N PRO A 84 16.33 3.08 6.32
CA PRO A 84 16.89 3.10 7.66
C PRO A 84 16.36 1.93 8.52
N ASP A 85 17.09 1.62 9.59
CA ASP A 85 16.70 0.67 10.65
C ASP A 85 16.39 -0.75 10.13
N SER A 86 17.40 -1.38 9.53
CA SER A 86 17.34 -2.80 9.15
C SER A 86 18.08 -3.65 10.19
N PRO A 87 17.46 -4.76 10.63
CA PRO A 87 16.20 -5.33 10.20
C PRO A 87 14.96 -4.66 10.78
N SER A 88 13.98 -4.39 9.95
CA SER A 88 12.63 -3.97 10.35
C SER A 88 11.59 -4.65 9.47
N TYR A 89 10.43 -4.97 10.08
CA TYR A 89 9.27 -5.47 9.34
C TYR A 89 8.13 -4.46 9.38
N TYR A 90 7.39 -4.40 8.28
CA TYR A 90 6.16 -3.62 8.18
C TYR A 90 4.97 -4.56 8.03
N LEU A 91 3.88 -4.24 8.73
CA LEU A 91 2.60 -4.94 8.66
C LEU A 91 1.53 -3.93 8.26
N LEU A 92 0.82 -4.18 7.17
CA LEU A 92 -0.29 -3.37 6.67
C LEU A 92 -1.59 -4.12 6.92
N MET A 93 -2.46 -3.57 7.75
CA MET A 93 -3.71 -4.18 8.18
C MET A 93 -4.90 -3.32 7.78
N PRO A 94 -5.61 -3.60 6.67
CA PRO A 94 -6.79 -2.85 6.27
C PRO A 94 -8.07 -3.38 6.90
N SER A 95 -9.03 -2.48 7.18
CA SER A 95 -10.39 -2.81 7.61
C SER A 95 -11.35 -1.67 7.31
N LEU A 96 -12.61 -1.99 7.02
CA LEU A 96 -13.69 -1.00 6.95
C LEU A 96 -14.13 -0.49 8.34
N LYS A 97 -13.77 -1.21 9.41
CA LYS A 97 -14.15 -0.89 10.78
C LYS A 97 -12.95 -0.41 11.58
N LEU A 98 -12.94 0.87 11.93
CA LEU A 98 -11.87 1.47 12.74
C LEU A 98 -11.72 0.76 14.09
N GLU A 99 -12.82 0.50 14.79
CA GLU A 99 -12.80 -0.15 16.09
C GLU A 99 -12.10 -1.50 16.06
N THR A 100 -12.36 -2.31 15.01
CA THR A 100 -11.72 -3.62 14.83
C THR A 100 -10.19 -3.51 14.73
N LEU A 101 -9.67 -2.45 14.09
CA LEU A 101 -8.22 -2.23 13.99
C LEU A 101 -7.61 -1.84 15.34
N VAL A 102 -8.23 -0.85 16.02
CA VAL A 102 -7.64 -0.29 17.24
C VAL A 102 -7.80 -1.22 18.46
N THR A 103 -8.72 -2.18 18.39
CA THR A 103 -8.93 -3.19 19.45
C THR A 103 -8.38 -4.57 19.09
N ALA A 104 -7.75 -4.73 17.91
CA ALA A 104 -7.33 -6.03 17.39
C ALA A 104 -6.51 -6.84 18.41
N ASP A 105 -5.49 -6.25 19.02
CA ASP A 105 -4.63 -6.95 19.99
C ASP A 105 -5.40 -7.36 21.26
N LEU A 106 -6.42 -6.58 21.68
CA LEU A 106 -7.27 -6.91 22.81
C LEU A 106 -8.21 -8.09 22.52
N GLU A 107 -8.70 -8.18 21.28
CA GLU A 107 -9.55 -9.29 20.83
C GLU A 107 -8.72 -10.56 20.59
N LEU A 108 -7.51 -10.42 20.05
CA LEU A 108 -6.59 -11.53 19.85
C LEU A 108 -6.16 -12.16 21.20
N ALA A 109 -5.98 -11.36 22.24
CA ALA A 109 -5.66 -11.84 23.58
C ALA A 109 -6.77 -12.75 24.20
N LYS A 110 -7.98 -12.74 23.63
CA LYS A 110 -9.11 -13.60 24.04
C LYS A 110 -9.30 -14.83 23.14
N ASP A 111 -8.54 -14.92 22.04
CA ASP A 111 -8.61 -16.03 21.08
C ASP A 111 -7.63 -17.15 21.49
N ASP A 112 -8.12 -18.23 22.09
CA ASP A 112 -7.31 -19.35 22.55
C ASP A 112 -6.47 -19.99 21.43
N VAL A 113 -6.98 -20.01 20.19
CA VAL A 113 -6.25 -20.54 19.03
C VAL A 113 -5.06 -19.65 18.70
N PHE A 114 -5.29 -18.36 18.69
CA PHE A 114 -4.22 -17.38 18.51
C PHE A 114 -3.20 -17.44 19.63
N MET A 115 -3.64 -17.39 20.90
CA MET A 115 -2.76 -17.40 22.07
C MET A 115 -1.84 -18.61 22.09
N LYS A 116 -2.37 -19.78 21.73
CA LYS A 116 -1.57 -21.00 21.63
C LYS A 116 -0.52 -20.92 20.50
N ALA A 117 -0.89 -20.43 19.33
CA ALA A 117 0.02 -20.28 18.21
C ALA A 117 1.05 -19.16 18.41
N ALA A 118 0.64 -18.08 19.07
CA ALA A 118 1.46 -16.89 19.33
C ALA A 118 2.42 -17.06 20.53
N ALA A 119 2.27 -18.08 21.37
CA ALA A 119 3.02 -18.26 22.62
C ALA A 119 4.55 -18.10 22.45
N PRO A 120 5.23 -18.67 21.41
CA PRO A 120 6.67 -18.47 21.25
C PRO A 120 7.08 -17.01 21.10
N PHE A 121 6.19 -16.16 20.58
CA PHE A 121 6.43 -14.74 20.36
C PHE A 121 5.91 -13.88 21.53
N TRP A 122 4.67 -14.14 22.00
CA TRP A 122 4.05 -13.33 23.06
C TRP A 122 4.60 -13.61 24.45
N ASP A 123 4.97 -14.87 24.75
CA ASP A 123 5.56 -15.30 26.04
C ASP A 123 7.09 -15.30 25.98
N ALA A 124 7.68 -14.69 24.96
CA ALA A 124 9.14 -14.61 24.86
C ALA A 124 9.74 -13.92 26.08
N PRO A 125 10.82 -14.46 26.65
CA PRO A 125 11.39 -13.92 27.89
C PRO A 125 11.94 -12.50 27.66
N ALA A 126 11.80 -11.64 28.65
CA ALA A 126 12.27 -10.25 28.60
C ALA A 126 13.79 -10.12 28.32
N ALA A 127 14.57 -11.18 28.63
CA ALA A 127 16.00 -11.26 28.34
C ALA A 127 16.32 -11.54 26.86
N ALA A 128 15.31 -12.01 26.07
CA ALA A 128 15.43 -12.30 24.64
C ALA A 128 14.14 -11.88 23.90
N PRO A 129 13.82 -10.59 23.88
CA PRO A 129 12.59 -10.11 23.27
C PRO A 129 12.62 -10.33 21.74
N PRO A 130 11.47 -10.66 21.12
CA PRO A 130 11.41 -10.92 19.67
C PRO A 130 11.52 -9.65 18.84
N TYR A 131 11.29 -8.48 19.42
CA TYR A 131 11.41 -7.16 18.77
C TYR A 131 11.92 -6.12 19.77
N ILE A 132 12.41 -5.00 19.28
CA ILE A 132 12.86 -3.86 20.10
C ILE A 132 11.65 -2.99 20.46
N ARG A 133 10.89 -2.57 19.45
CA ARG A 133 9.67 -1.73 19.59
C ARG A 133 8.73 -1.97 18.42
N ILE A 134 7.47 -1.64 18.63
CA ILE A 134 6.44 -1.58 17.60
C ILE A 134 5.96 -0.13 17.54
N GLU A 135 5.95 0.44 16.35
CA GLU A 135 5.31 1.70 16.03
C GLU A 135 4.04 1.41 15.23
N SER A 136 3.00 2.20 15.41
CA SER A 136 1.75 2.07 14.68
C SER A 136 1.34 3.44 14.14
N SER A 137 0.83 3.46 12.90
CA SER A 137 0.23 4.63 12.29
C SER A 137 -1.16 4.27 11.78
N LEU A 138 -2.16 5.04 12.19
CA LEU A 138 -3.52 4.90 11.70
C LEU A 138 -3.69 5.74 10.45
N LEU A 139 -4.06 5.09 9.35
CA LEU A 139 -4.26 5.70 8.05
C LEU A 139 -5.74 5.57 7.63
N ARG A 140 -6.16 6.47 6.74
CA ARG A 140 -7.43 6.35 6.03
C ARG A 140 -7.22 6.47 4.54
N ALA A 141 -7.70 5.49 3.78
CA ALA A 141 -7.60 5.47 2.33
C ALA A 141 -8.25 6.70 1.69
N PHE A 142 -7.67 7.18 0.59
CA PHE A 142 -8.26 8.27 -0.18
C PHE A 142 -9.57 7.83 -0.85
N PRO A 143 -10.59 8.69 -0.91
CA PRO A 143 -11.84 8.38 -1.61
C PRO A 143 -11.63 7.92 -3.06
N GLY A 144 -10.67 8.50 -3.77
CA GLY A 144 -10.30 8.10 -5.15
C GLY A 144 -9.55 6.77 -5.25
N TYR A 145 -9.08 6.20 -4.11
CA TYR A 145 -8.42 4.90 -4.02
C TYR A 145 -8.80 4.23 -2.68
N PRO A 146 -10.07 3.80 -2.53
CA PRO A 146 -10.69 3.58 -1.23
C PRO A 146 -10.25 2.32 -0.47
N LYS A 147 -9.43 1.45 -1.07
CA LYS A 147 -9.03 0.18 -0.46
C LYS A 147 -7.62 -0.23 -0.83
N VAL A 148 -7.04 -1.10 0.00
CA VAL A 148 -5.80 -1.80 -0.34
C VAL A 148 -6.05 -2.72 -1.54
N THR A 149 -5.24 -2.56 -2.58
CA THR A 149 -5.34 -3.33 -3.83
C THR A 149 -4.03 -4.10 -4.04
N PRO A 150 -3.98 -5.39 -3.71
CA PRO A 150 -2.80 -6.21 -3.98
C PRO A 150 -2.48 -6.23 -5.48
N PRO A 151 -1.21 -6.14 -5.89
CA PRO A 151 -0.84 -6.32 -7.29
C PRO A 151 -1.10 -7.76 -7.74
N ALA A 152 -1.36 -7.99 -9.03
CA ALA A 152 -1.62 -9.33 -9.58
C ALA A 152 -0.53 -10.36 -9.21
N SER A 153 0.74 -9.92 -9.13
CA SER A 153 1.86 -10.75 -8.70
C SER A 153 1.76 -11.25 -7.25
N ALA A 154 0.92 -10.64 -6.41
CA ALA A 154 0.70 -11.13 -5.05
C ALA A 154 -0.02 -12.49 -5.03
N ALA A 155 -1.03 -12.68 -5.88
CA ALA A 155 -1.78 -13.94 -5.99
C ALA A 155 -0.90 -15.09 -6.45
N THR A 156 0.04 -14.84 -7.37
CA THR A 156 0.97 -15.86 -7.92
C THR A 156 2.26 -15.99 -7.10
N LYS A 157 2.42 -15.22 -6.01
CA LYS A 157 3.69 -15.09 -5.27
C LYS A 157 4.88 -14.73 -6.17
N GLY A 158 4.60 -14.03 -7.27
CA GLY A 158 5.60 -13.57 -8.23
C GLY A 158 6.59 -12.58 -7.62
N LYS A 159 7.74 -12.43 -8.27
CA LYS A 159 8.78 -11.47 -7.87
C LYS A 159 8.22 -10.06 -7.89
N ARG A 160 8.38 -9.32 -6.83
CA ARG A 160 7.97 -7.91 -6.68
C ARG A 160 8.69 -7.22 -5.54
N ILE A 161 8.74 -5.92 -5.63
CA ILE A 161 9.14 -5.02 -4.55
C ILE A 161 8.06 -3.96 -4.36
N TYR A 162 8.10 -3.31 -3.20
CA TYR A 162 7.20 -2.21 -2.88
C TYR A 162 8.01 -0.98 -2.51
N GLN A 163 7.51 0.18 -2.91
CA GLN A 163 8.02 1.45 -2.43
C GLN A 163 6.96 2.08 -1.51
N LEU A 164 7.28 2.19 -0.22
CA LEU A 164 6.48 2.90 0.77
C LEU A 164 7.00 4.33 0.86
N ARG A 165 6.11 5.30 0.64
CA ARG A 165 6.45 6.73 0.67
C ARG A 165 5.54 7.48 1.62
N GLN A 166 6.13 8.41 2.36
CA GLN A 166 5.42 9.37 3.20
C GLN A 166 5.80 10.78 2.75
N TYR A 167 4.81 11.60 2.45
CA TYR A 167 4.97 13.01 2.10
C TYR A 167 4.49 13.89 3.25
N GLN A 168 5.41 14.57 3.90
CA GLN A 168 5.16 15.51 4.97
C GLN A 168 4.88 16.90 4.37
N SER A 169 3.89 17.59 4.90
CA SER A 169 3.55 18.94 4.47
C SER A 169 3.88 19.97 5.54
N PRO A 170 4.32 21.20 5.18
CA PRO A 170 4.67 22.22 6.15
C PRO A 170 3.45 22.76 6.90
N THR A 171 2.26 22.70 6.29
CA THR A 171 0.98 23.11 6.90
C THR A 171 -0.14 22.15 6.57
N ASN A 172 -1.25 22.20 7.34
CA ASN A 172 -2.46 21.44 7.03
C ASN A 172 -3.05 21.81 5.67
N MET A 173 -2.98 23.09 5.26
CA MET A 173 -3.50 23.52 3.96
C MET A 173 -2.65 22.99 2.80
N ASP A 174 -1.32 22.90 2.97
CA ASP A 174 -0.44 22.31 1.96
C ASP A 174 -0.67 20.80 1.84
N HIS A 175 -0.96 20.15 2.97
CA HIS A 175 -1.42 18.75 2.95
C HIS A 175 -2.70 18.58 2.14
N VAL A 176 -3.74 19.40 2.39
CA VAL A 176 -5.00 19.36 1.61
C VAL A 176 -4.73 19.55 0.11
N ARG A 177 -3.88 20.53 -0.26
CA ARG A 177 -3.50 20.77 -1.67
C ARG A 177 -2.77 19.56 -2.26
N LYS A 178 -1.87 18.93 -1.50
CA LYS A 178 -1.16 17.74 -2.00
C LYS A 178 -2.09 16.56 -2.19
N VAL A 179 -3.05 16.33 -1.30
CA VAL A 179 -4.10 15.30 -1.46
C VAL A 179 -4.99 15.61 -2.68
N GLU A 180 -5.37 16.89 -2.87
CA GLU A 180 -6.10 17.33 -4.06
C GLU A 180 -5.32 17.03 -5.36
N MET A 181 -4.01 17.22 -5.37
CA MET A 181 -3.16 16.92 -6.52
C MET A 181 -3.20 15.43 -6.90
N PHE A 182 -3.21 14.51 -5.91
CA PHE A 182 -3.41 13.08 -6.16
C PHE A 182 -4.73 12.80 -6.88
N HIS A 183 -5.83 13.41 -6.42
CA HIS A 183 -7.16 13.25 -7.01
C HIS A 183 -7.28 13.91 -8.39
N ASN A 184 -6.49 14.94 -8.70
CA ASN A 184 -6.45 15.59 -10.00
C ASN A 184 -5.62 14.85 -11.06
N GLY A 185 -5.06 13.67 -10.74
CA GLY A 185 -4.46 12.81 -11.75
C GLY A 185 -3.24 12.02 -11.35
N GLU A 186 -2.59 12.29 -10.21
CA GLU A 186 -1.32 11.66 -9.85
C GLU A 186 -1.44 10.12 -9.81
N PHE A 187 -2.57 9.55 -9.35
CA PHE A 187 -2.82 8.11 -9.42
C PHE A 187 -2.68 7.53 -10.84
N ARG A 188 -3.26 8.23 -11.83
CA ARG A 188 -3.22 7.79 -13.23
C ARG A 188 -1.83 7.89 -13.82
N PHE A 189 -1.06 8.88 -13.40
CA PHE A 189 0.31 9.07 -13.90
C PHE A 189 1.24 7.98 -13.39
N PHE A 190 1.08 7.53 -12.14
CA PHE A 190 1.79 6.35 -11.64
C PHE A 190 1.46 5.11 -12.48
N ALA A 191 0.16 4.83 -12.68
CA ALA A 191 -0.27 3.69 -13.48
C ALA A 191 0.23 3.76 -14.94
N LYS A 192 0.18 4.95 -15.57
CA LYS A 192 0.68 5.18 -16.92
C LYS A 192 2.19 4.97 -17.03
N ALA A 193 2.94 5.28 -15.99
CA ALA A 193 4.37 5.05 -15.93
C ALA A 193 4.75 3.57 -15.78
N GLY A 194 3.84 2.72 -15.28
CA GLY A 194 4.05 1.28 -15.04
C GLY A 194 3.95 0.87 -13.57
N ALA A 195 3.95 1.83 -12.63
CA ALA A 195 3.84 1.55 -11.21
C ALA A 195 2.42 1.12 -10.82
N THR A 196 2.29 0.02 -10.07
CA THR A 196 0.99 -0.43 -9.57
C THR A 196 0.73 0.16 -8.19
N GLY A 197 -0.34 0.98 -8.06
CA GLY A 197 -0.78 1.48 -6.76
C GLY A 197 -1.27 0.35 -5.87
N VAL A 198 -0.88 0.37 -4.59
CA VAL A 198 -1.35 -0.57 -3.56
C VAL A 198 -2.33 0.11 -2.62
N PHE A 199 -1.97 1.27 -2.12
CA PHE A 199 -2.86 2.17 -1.37
C PHE A 199 -2.33 3.60 -1.42
N TYR A 200 -3.23 4.56 -1.16
CA TYR A 200 -2.93 5.98 -0.92
C TYR A 200 -3.81 6.45 0.23
N ALA A 201 -3.23 7.11 1.23
CA ALA A 201 -3.96 7.39 2.46
C ALA A 201 -3.48 8.66 3.17
N ASP A 202 -4.39 9.29 3.92
CA ASP A 202 -4.07 10.25 4.96
C ASP A 202 -3.57 9.53 6.21
N THR A 203 -2.53 10.05 6.84
CA THR A 203 -2.15 9.61 8.19
C THR A 203 -2.97 10.38 9.21
N LEU A 204 -3.85 9.67 9.93
CA LEU A 204 -4.72 10.26 10.95
C LEU A 204 -4.04 10.38 12.31
N VAL A 205 -3.28 9.33 12.67
CA VAL A 205 -2.51 9.24 13.92
C VAL A 205 -1.16 8.61 13.59
N GLY A 206 -0.08 9.21 14.04
CA GLY A 206 1.27 8.72 13.78
C GLY A 206 2.31 9.83 13.83
N PRO A 207 3.56 9.54 13.50
CA PRO A 207 4.63 10.53 13.46
C PRO A 207 4.53 11.46 12.25
N ASN A 208 5.18 12.64 12.35
CA ASN A 208 5.44 13.55 11.22
C ASN A 208 4.17 14.15 10.58
N LEU A 209 3.10 14.40 11.34
CA LEU A 209 1.87 15.03 10.85
C LEU A 209 2.07 16.54 10.55
N PRO A 210 1.35 17.09 9.55
CA PRO A 210 0.46 16.41 8.63
C PRO A 210 1.21 15.71 7.50
N ASN A 211 0.78 14.51 7.14
CA ASN A 211 1.37 13.76 6.04
C ASN A 211 0.38 12.80 5.38
N LEU A 212 0.69 12.43 4.15
CA LEU A 212 0.07 11.31 3.46
C LEU A 212 1.08 10.18 3.28
N THR A 213 0.59 8.95 3.26
CA THR A 213 1.40 7.75 3.07
C THR A 213 0.79 6.92 1.94
N TYR A 214 1.64 6.40 1.06
CA TYR A 214 1.21 5.54 -0.05
C TYR A 214 2.22 4.46 -0.38
N MET A 215 1.76 3.44 -1.08
CA MET A 215 2.60 2.32 -1.50
C MET A 215 2.38 2.01 -2.98
N LEU A 216 3.48 1.87 -3.70
CA LEU A 216 3.53 1.41 -5.09
C LEU A 216 4.23 0.05 -5.15
N SER A 217 3.86 -0.79 -6.11
CA SER A 217 4.51 -2.07 -6.40
C SER A 217 5.17 -2.03 -7.78
N PHE A 218 6.33 -2.69 -7.86
CA PHE A 218 7.15 -2.82 -9.07
C PHE A 218 7.67 -4.26 -9.18
N PRO A 219 7.97 -4.75 -10.40
CA PRO A 219 8.61 -6.07 -10.57
C PRO A 219 9.98 -6.16 -9.87
N ASP A 220 10.79 -5.11 -9.96
CA ASP A 220 12.15 -5.04 -9.39
C ASP A 220 12.66 -3.58 -9.36
N MET A 221 13.93 -3.39 -8.93
CA MET A 221 14.56 -2.07 -8.83
C MET A 221 14.74 -1.38 -10.18
N THR A 222 15.01 -2.14 -11.25
CA THR A 222 15.17 -1.60 -12.59
C THR A 222 13.85 -1.00 -13.10
N ALA A 223 12.73 -1.72 -12.89
CA ALA A 223 11.41 -1.22 -13.21
C ALA A 223 11.03 0.00 -12.36
N LEU A 224 11.37 0.00 -11.06
CA LEU A 224 11.13 1.14 -10.18
C LEU A 224 11.83 2.40 -10.73
N GLU A 225 13.10 2.32 -11.09
CA GLU A 225 13.87 3.44 -11.62
C GLU A 225 13.28 3.93 -12.95
N ALA A 226 13.07 3.02 -13.90
CA ALA A 226 12.52 3.34 -15.21
C ALA A 226 11.11 3.95 -15.13
N ASP A 227 10.25 3.48 -14.23
CA ASP A 227 8.89 3.99 -14.08
C ASP A 227 8.86 5.37 -13.41
N TRP A 228 9.79 5.66 -12.50
CA TRP A 228 9.97 7.03 -11.98
C TRP A 228 10.49 8.00 -13.05
N GLU A 229 11.37 7.56 -13.94
CA GLU A 229 11.82 8.37 -15.10
C GLU A 229 10.64 8.70 -16.02
N LYS A 230 9.84 7.69 -16.39
CA LYS A 230 8.62 7.87 -17.21
C LYS A 230 7.62 8.82 -16.55
N PHE A 231 7.36 8.64 -15.24
CA PHE A 231 6.49 9.52 -14.48
C PHE A 231 6.98 10.98 -14.53
N SER A 232 8.26 11.20 -14.26
CA SER A 232 8.86 12.54 -14.24
C SER A 232 8.88 13.19 -15.62
N ALA A 233 8.98 12.39 -16.68
CA ALA A 233 8.97 12.86 -18.07
C ALA A 233 7.57 13.14 -18.61
N ASP A 234 6.51 12.59 -17.98
CA ASP A 234 5.12 12.68 -18.46
C ASP A 234 4.66 14.15 -18.62
N PRO A 235 4.17 14.57 -19.80
CA PRO A 235 3.75 15.95 -20.03
C PRO A 235 2.52 16.35 -19.21
N ASP A 236 1.60 15.41 -18.93
CA ASP A 236 0.40 15.70 -18.14
C ASP A 236 0.75 15.87 -16.66
N TRP A 237 1.71 15.08 -16.16
CA TRP A 237 2.31 15.29 -14.84
C TRP A 237 2.98 16.66 -14.73
N LYS A 238 3.81 17.02 -15.71
CA LYS A 238 4.48 18.34 -15.76
C LYS A 238 3.47 19.49 -15.75
N LYS A 239 2.37 19.34 -16.49
CA LYS A 239 1.29 20.33 -16.52
C LYS A 239 0.59 20.43 -15.16
N LEU A 240 0.24 19.29 -14.52
CA LEU A 240 -0.40 19.28 -13.21
C LEU A 240 0.52 19.87 -12.13
N SER A 241 1.78 19.48 -12.11
CA SER A 241 2.76 19.95 -11.12
C SER A 241 3.13 21.43 -11.27
N ALA A 242 2.92 22.01 -12.46
CA ALA A 242 3.12 23.43 -12.76
C ALA A 242 1.88 24.29 -12.50
N ASP A 243 0.72 23.70 -12.20
CA ASP A 243 -0.51 24.44 -11.86
C ASP A 243 -0.26 25.32 -10.62
N ALA A 244 -0.70 26.59 -10.69
CA ALA A 244 -0.48 27.57 -9.61
C ALA A 244 -1.06 27.15 -8.26
N ARG A 245 -2.05 26.24 -8.22
CA ARG A 245 -2.61 25.69 -6.98
C ARG A 245 -1.60 24.79 -6.24
N PHE A 246 -0.68 24.16 -6.96
CA PHE A 246 0.23 23.13 -6.44
C PHE A 246 1.70 23.56 -6.48
N LYS A 247 2.06 24.45 -7.41
CA LYS A 247 3.42 25.00 -7.52
C LYS A 247 3.57 26.20 -6.60
N LEU A 248 3.87 25.93 -5.34
CA LEU A 248 4.07 26.95 -4.30
C LEU A 248 5.55 27.08 -3.94
N ASP A 249 5.88 28.23 -3.32
CA ASP A 249 7.18 28.50 -2.70
C ASP A 249 6.92 29.05 -1.28
N PRO A 250 7.26 28.29 -0.21
CA PRO A 250 7.83 26.94 -0.20
C PRO A 250 6.86 25.87 -0.75
N PRO A 251 7.39 24.68 -1.16
CA PRO A 251 6.56 23.66 -1.77
C PRO A 251 5.60 23.00 -0.77
N THR A 252 4.48 22.43 -1.28
CA THR A 252 3.46 21.73 -0.47
C THR A 252 3.98 20.47 0.25
N VAL A 253 5.12 19.93 -0.18
CA VAL A 253 5.81 18.79 0.45
C VAL A 253 7.14 19.28 1.00
N SER A 254 7.29 19.26 2.32
CA SER A 254 8.49 19.70 3.03
C SER A 254 9.54 18.60 3.18
N ASN A 255 9.13 17.35 3.25
CA ASN A 255 10.02 16.19 3.38
C ASN A 255 9.39 14.94 2.80
N ILE A 256 10.23 14.02 2.33
CA ILE A 256 9.81 12.73 1.75
C ILE A 256 10.62 11.62 2.41
N THR A 257 9.91 10.67 3.04
CA THR A 257 10.49 9.37 3.40
C THR A 257 10.19 8.38 2.29
N SER A 258 11.19 7.60 1.88
CA SER A 258 11.05 6.56 0.85
C SER A 258 11.79 5.30 1.27
N LEU A 259 11.08 4.19 1.34
CA LEU A 259 11.59 2.87 1.68
C LEU A 259 11.29 1.89 0.55
N VAL A 260 12.23 0.97 0.30
CA VAL A 260 11.96 -0.18 -0.57
C VAL A 260 11.79 -1.41 0.29
N LEU A 261 10.70 -2.12 0.09
CA LEU A 261 10.27 -3.28 0.87
C LEU A 261 10.19 -4.52 -0.02
N ARG A 262 10.43 -5.69 0.59
CA ARG A 262 10.14 -7.00 0.00
C ARG A 262 9.03 -7.69 0.77
N PRO A 263 8.08 -8.36 0.08
CA PRO A 263 7.05 -9.11 0.79
C PRO A 263 7.67 -10.31 1.50
N LEU A 264 7.22 -10.58 2.72
CA LEU A 264 7.44 -11.87 3.38
C LEU A 264 6.60 -12.95 2.69
N ALA A 265 6.96 -14.22 2.85
CA ALA A 265 6.25 -15.33 2.22
C ALA A 265 4.76 -15.39 2.62
N CYS A 266 4.43 -14.97 3.85
CA CYS A 266 3.07 -14.91 4.37
C CYS A 266 2.26 -13.69 3.90
N SER A 267 2.89 -12.69 3.25
CA SER A 267 2.19 -11.49 2.80
C SER A 267 1.05 -11.83 1.85
N GLN A 268 -0.13 -11.23 2.07
CA GLN A 268 -1.29 -11.33 1.19
C GLN A 268 -1.34 -10.19 0.15
N VAL A 269 -0.43 -9.24 0.30
CA VAL A 269 -0.25 -8.10 -0.59
C VAL A 269 1.04 -8.25 -1.38
#